data_aa2e463daab58e88255d7413a6ffd6fa
#
_entry.id   aa2e463daab58e88255d7413a6ffd6fa
#
_cell.length_a   1.000
_cell.length_b   1.000
_cell.length_c   1.000
_cell.angle_alpha   90.00
_cell.angle_beta   90.00
_cell.angle_gamma   90.00
#
_symmetry.space_group_name_H-M   'P 1'
#
loop_
_entity.id
_entity.type
_entity.pdbx_description
1 polymer ?
#
loop_
_entity_poly.entity_id
_entity_poly.type
_entity_poly.pdbx_seq_one_letter_code
_entity_poly.pdbx_strand_id
1 'polypeptide(L)'
;MRKYNDCPTILRDFLVYHENIKGQSQLTISEYYLDLRMFLRFVKLMRGDMPMSTPLEDINIKDIDINFIRDIDTSDIFDFLSYLANDRAINPESAAPDYGISASARARKLSAIKSFYKYLTVRTKQLQENPVADLEYPKLRKSLPKYLTLEQSAALLQAVSGPNEKRDYAILMLFLNCGIRRSELVGLNITDVYEDRIRVVGKGNKERFVYFGAACRKAIDAYLVERNQKVLSDNRALFGSRDGNRISVSAVHRLVKKALLQAGLDSMQFSAHKLRHTAATMMLSGGVDVKTVQEVLGHENLNTTQIYTHIENTELKIAAEANPLSKLDFSSDKE
;
A
#
# COMPACT_ATOMS: atom_id res chain seq x y z
N MET A 1 -15.89 -12.60 11.82
CA MET A 1 -17.23 -12.45 11.22
C MET A 1 -18.14 -11.38 11.84
N ARG A 2 -17.86 -10.83 13.02
CA ARG A 2 -18.66 -9.73 13.62
C ARG A 2 -18.46 -8.33 13.00
N LYS A 3 -17.62 -8.20 11.98
CA LYS A 3 -17.22 -6.90 11.39
C LYS A 3 -18.15 -6.36 10.30
N TYR A 4 -19.12 -7.16 9.83
CA TYR A 4 -19.92 -6.83 8.64
C TYR A 4 -21.41 -7.08 8.93
N ASN A 5 -22.00 -6.24 9.81
CA ASN A 5 -23.36 -6.43 10.33
C ASN A 5 -24.44 -6.34 9.25
N ASP A 6 -24.21 -5.59 8.17
CA ASP A 6 -25.13 -5.38 7.06
C ASP A 6 -24.76 -6.17 5.78
N CYS A 7 -23.84 -7.15 5.89
CA CYS A 7 -23.36 -7.92 4.75
C CYS A 7 -24.40 -8.96 4.32
N PRO A 8 -24.92 -8.90 3.09
CA PRO A 8 -25.81 -9.95 2.56
C PRO A 8 -25.06 -11.27 2.39
N THR A 9 -25.78 -12.38 2.45
CA THR A 9 -25.20 -13.72 2.37
C THR A 9 -24.37 -13.93 1.11
N ILE A 10 -24.88 -13.47 -0.02
CA ILE A 10 -24.19 -13.60 -1.31
C ILE A 10 -22.84 -12.86 -1.36
N LEU A 11 -22.77 -11.69 -0.74
CA LEU A 11 -21.51 -10.93 -0.63
C LEU A 11 -20.57 -11.59 0.39
N ARG A 12 -21.09 -12.10 1.50
CA ARG A 12 -20.30 -12.81 2.50
C ARG A 12 -19.63 -14.05 1.90
N ASP A 13 -20.34 -14.82 1.10
CA ASP A 13 -19.80 -16.04 0.47
C ASP A 13 -18.67 -15.71 -0.52
N PHE A 14 -18.80 -14.61 -1.27
CA PHE A 14 -17.72 -14.06 -2.09
C PHE A 14 -16.48 -13.67 -1.26
N LEU A 15 -16.68 -12.99 -0.14
CA LEU A 15 -15.57 -12.58 0.75
C LEU A 15 -14.87 -13.81 1.35
N VAL A 16 -15.63 -14.79 1.83
CA VAL A 16 -15.11 -16.06 2.37
C VAL A 16 -14.33 -16.84 1.30
N TYR A 17 -14.82 -16.88 0.06
CA TYR A 17 -14.11 -17.50 -1.06
C TYR A 17 -12.75 -16.82 -1.30
N HIS A 18 -12.72 -15.50 -1.32
CA HIS A 18 -11.48 -14.75 -1.54
C HIS A 18 -10.51 -14.85 -0.37
N GLU A 19 -11.00 -14.93 0.87
CA GLU A 19 -10.18 -15.11 2.06
C GLU A 19 -9.59 -16.53 2.13
N ASN A 20 -10.45 -17.56 2.08
CA ASN A 20 -10.06 -18.92 2.43
C ASN A 20 -9.57 -19.74 1.22
N ILE A 21 -10.10 -19.48 0.02
CA ILE A 21 -9.73 -20.24 -1.19
C ILE A 21 -8.65 -19.50 -1.98
N LYS A 22 -8.75 -18.15 -2.07
CA LYS A 22 -7.77 -17.33 -2.78
C LYS A 22 -6.61 -16.87 -1.91
N GLY A 23 -6.67 -17.07 -0.60
CA GLY A 23 -5.63 -16.67 0.35
C GLY A 23 -5.37 -15.17 0.37
N GLN A 24 -6.38 -14.35 0.06
CA GLN A 24 -6.21 -12.90 0.05
C GLN A 24 -6.16 -12.33 1.46
N SER A 25 -5.44 -11.21 1.62
CA SER A 25 -5.27 -10.56 2.91
C SER A 25 -6.58 -9.99 3.46
N GLN A 26 -6.71 -9.92 4.78
CA GLN A 26 -7.82 -9.27 5.48
C GLN A 26 -8.07 -7.83 5.01
N LEU A 27 -6.99 -7.11 4.65
CA LEU A 27 -7.12 -5.77 4.09
C LEU A 27 -7.82 -5.79 2.73
N THR A 28 -7.44 -6.71 1.85
CA THR A 28 -8.10 -6.88 0.52
C THR A 28 -9.58 -7.24 0.69
N ILE A 29 -9.89 -8.13 1.63
CA ILE A 29 -11.28 -8.53 1.93
C ILE A 29 -12.08 -7.33 2.45
N SER A 30 -11.51 -6.53 3.35
CA SER A 30 -12.14 -5.30 3.85
C SER A 30 -12.39 -4.28 2.74
N GLU A 31 -11.44 -4.10 1.81
CA GLU A 31 -11.60 -3.20 0.67
C GLU A 31 -12.69 -3.69 -0.30
N TYR A 32 -12.75 -5.00 -0.60
CA TYR A 32 -13.83 -5.57 -1.40
C TYR A 32 -15.20 -5.34 -0.76
N TYR A 33 -15.31 -5.59 0.55
CA TYR A 33 -16.55 -5.33 1.27
C TYR A 33 -16.97 -3.85 1.17
N LEU A 34 -16.06 -2.93 1.46
CA LEU A 34 -16.37 -1.49 1.43
C LEU A 34 -16.77 -1.01 0.03
N ASP A 35 -16.09 -1.49 -1.01
CA ASP A 35 -16.39 -1.11 -2.39
C ASP A 35 -17.73 -1.67 -2.85
N LEU A 36 -17.98 -2.95 -2.61
CA LEU A 36 -19.23 -3.61 -3.00
C LEU A 36 -20.41 -3.13 -2.15
N ARG A 37 -20.21 -2.87 -0.85
CA ARG A 37 -21.24 -2.28 0.00
C ARG A 37 -21.69 -0.92 -0.54
N MET A 38 -20.74 -0.07 -0.92
CA MET A 38 -21.06 1.24 -1.48
C MET A 38 -21.83 1.11 -2.80
N PHE A 39 -21.42 0.22 -3.68
CA PHE A 39 -22.10 -0.05 -4.94
C PHE A 39 -23.53 -0.53 -4.71
N LEU A 40 -23.75 -1.53 -3.88
CA LEU A 40 -25.07 -2.10 -3.60
C LEU A 40 -26.00 -1.07 -2.92
N ARG A 41 -25.49 -0.25 -2.03
CA ARG A 41 -26.22 0.85 -1.41
C ARG A 41 -26.67 1.88 -2.44
N PHE A 42 -25.76 2.25 -3.36
CA PHE A 42 -26.08 3.18 -4.44
C PHE A 42 -27.19 2.63 -5.34
N VAL A 43 -27.07 1.39 -5.81
CA VAL A 43 -28.11 0.78 -6.67
C VAL A 43 -29.44 0.68 -5.95
N LYS A 44 -29.45 0.30 -4.65
CA LYS A 44 -30.67 0.24 -3.84
C LYS A 44 -31.34 1.60 -3.69
N LEU A 45 -30.55 2.67 -3.52
CA LEU A 45 -31.06 4.06 -3.48
C LEU A 45 -31.69 4.45 -4.83
N MET A 46 -30.98 4.20 -5.93
CA MET A 46 -31.41 4.59 -7.27
C MET A 46 -32.69 3.87 -7.74
N ARG A 47 -32.96 2.68 -7.22
CA ARG A 47 -34.19 1.92 -7.52
C ARG A 47 -35.43 2.41 -6.79
N GLY A 48 -35.28 3.44 -5.94
CA GLY A 48 -36.43 4.10 -5.31
C GLY A 48 -37.01 3.41 -4.09
N ASP A 49 -36.32 2.43 -3.51
CA ASP A 49 -36.75 1.73 -2.28
C ASP A 49 -36.76 2.67 -1.05
N MET A 50 -36.24 3.88 -1.21
CA MET A 50 -36.15 4.89 -0.15
C MET A 50 -35.98 6.32 -0.72
N PRO A 51 -36.18 7.38 0.09
CA PRO A 51 -35.99 8.76 -0.35
C PRO A 51 -34.58 9.01 -0.86
N MET A 52 -34.42 9.72 -1.98
CA MET A 52 -33.12 10.08 -2.57
C MET A 52 -32.21 10.90 -1.64
N SER A 53 -32.77 11.53 -0.59
CA SER A 53 -32.04 12.26 0.44
C SER A 53 -31.39 11.34 1.49
N THR A 54 -31.64 10.03 1.44
CA THR A 54 -31.10 9.07 2.41
C THR A 54 -29.58 8.96 2.25
N PRO A 55 -28.78 9.21 3.30
CA PRO A 55 -27.34 9.02 3.24
C PRO A 55 -26.97 7.57 2.89
N LEU A 56 -25.99 7.37 2.00
CA LEU A 56 -25.59 6.02 1.59
C LEU A 56 -25.12 5.15 2.77
N GLU A 57 -24.54 5.76 3.82
CA GLU A 57 -24.12 5.08 5.04
C GLU A 57 -25.26 4.45 5.83
N ASP A 58 -26.47 4.99 5.72
CA ASP A 58 -27.65 4.54 6.48
C ASP A 58 -28.40 3.42 5.77
N ILE A 59 -28.08 3.15 4.50
CA ILE A 59 -28.77 2.15 3.70
C ILE A 59 -28.32 0.74 4.12
N ASN A 60 -29.27 -0.07 4.59
CA ASN A 60 -29.02 -1.48 4.90
C ASN A 60 -29.10 -2.32 3.60
N ILE A 61 -28.13 -3.22 3.45
CA ILE A 61 -28.02 -4.12 2.28
C ILE A 61 -28.18 -5.59 2.65
N LYS A 62 -28.50 -5.91 3.88
CA LYS A 62 -28.55 -7.29 4.40
C LYS A 62 -29.60 -8.17 3.69
N ASP A 63 -30.64 -7.54 3.21
CA ASP A 63 -31.77 -8.16 2.50
C ASP A 63 -31.51 -8.42 1.00
N ILE A 64 -30.38 -7.93 0.46
CA ILE A 64 -30.01 -8.15 -0.94
C ILE A 64 -29.78 -9.64 -1.21
N ASP A 65 -30.51 -10.16 -2.17
CA ASP A 65 -30.44 -11.55 -2.65
C ASP A 65 -29.90 -11.64 -4.09
N ILE A 66 -29.89 -12.85 -4.64
CA ILE A 66 -29.41 -13.11 -6.01
C ILE A 66 -30.32 -12.45 -7.07
N ASN A 67 -31.60 -12.27 -6.80
CA ASN A 67 -32.54 -11.66 -7.76
C ASN A 67 -32.21 -10.19 -7.90
N PHE A 68 -32.01 -9.48 -6.78
CA PHE A 68 -31.57 -8.09 -6.80
C PHE A 68 -30.27 -7.91 -7.61
N ILE A 69 -29.29 -8.81 -7.42
CA ILE A 69 -28.00 -8.75 -8.14
C ILE A 69 -28.17 -9.07 -9.63
N ARG A 70 -29.07 -9.99 -9.99
CA ARG A 70 -29.38 -10.34 -11.38
C ARG A 70 -29.97 -9.18 -12.16
N ASP A 71 -30.81 -8.39 -11.50
CA ASP A 71 -31.49 -7.25 -12.10
C ASP A 71 -30.62 -6.01 -12.30
N ILE A 72 -29.40 -6.03 -11.76
CA ILE A 72 -28.41 -4.95 -12.00
C ILE A 72 -27.87 -5.07 -13.41
N ASP A 73 -28.02 -4.02 -14.18
CA ASP A 73 -27.55 -3.93 -15.55
C ASP A 73 -26.31 -3.02 -15.70
N THR A 74 -25.87 -2.87 -16.95
CA THR A 74 -24.73 -2.02 -17.29
C THR A 74 -25.01 -0.53 -17.02
N SER A 75 -26.28 -0.09 -17.12
CA SER A 75 -26.66 1.30 -16.84
C SER A 75 -26.50 1.66 -15.36
N ASP A 76 -26.96 0.79 -14.47
CA ASP A 76 -26.73 0.95 -13.00
C ASP A 76 -25.26 1.15 -12.67
N ILE A 77 -24.38 0.45 -13.40
CA ILE A 77 -22.93 0.55 -13.17
C ILE A 77 -22.35 1.85 -13.73
N PHE A 78 -22.82 2.29 -14.88
CA PHE A 78 -22.44 3.60 -15.43
C PHE A 78 -22.89 4.74 -14.52
N ASP A 79 -24.12 4.68 -14.01
CA ASP A 79 -24.66 5.66 -13.07
C ASP A 79 -23.82 5.71 -11.78
N PHE A 80 -23.44 4.55 -11.24
CA PHE A 80 -22.53 4.48 -10.10
C PHE A 80 -21.16 5.10 -10.41
N LEU A 81 -20.56 4.80 -11.57
CA LEU A 81 -19.28 5.38 -11.97
C LEU A 81 -19.38 6.90 -12.20
N SER A 82 -20.50 7.39 -12.72
CA SER A 82 -20.80 8.82 -12.88
C SER A 82 -20.94 9.50 -11.52
N TYR A 83 -21.72 8.95 -10.62
CA TYR A 83 -21.81 9.40 -9.23
C TYR A 83 -20.44 9.51 -8.56
N LEU A 84 -19.62 8.48 -8.69
CA LEU A 84 -18.27 8.47 -8.15
C LEU A 84 -17.36 9.53 -8.77
N ALA A 85 -17.62 9.92 -10.03
CA ALA A 85 -16.81 10.89 -10.75
C ALA A 85 -17.16 12.32 -10.40
N ASN A 86 -18.44 12.62 -10.16
CA ASN A 86 -18.97 13.98 -10.17
C ASN A 86 -19.65 14.38 -8.85
N ASP A 87 -20.37 13.46 -8.21
CA ASP A 87 -21.35 13.84 -7.17
C ASP A 87 -20.93 13.40 -5.77
N ARG A 88 -20.03 12.42 -5.66
CA ARG A 88 -19.57 11.93 -4.38
C ARG A 88 -18.72 12.95 -3.66
N ALA A 89 -19.20 13.45 -2.52
CA ALA A 89 -18.40 14.30 -1.64
C ALA A 89 -17.22 13.53 -1.03
N ILE A 90 -16.04 14.16 -1.03
CA ILE A 90 -14.80 13.58 -0.46
C ILE A 90 -14.67 13.94 1.01
N ASN A 91 -14.98 15.20 1.37
CA ASN A 91 -14.96 15.73 2.73
C ASN A 91 -16.29 16.47 2.99
N PRO A 92 -17.37 15.75 3.24
CA PRO A 92 -18.71 16.36 3.36
C PRO A 92 -18.80 17.36 4.53
N GLU A 93 -17.97 17.23 5.56
CA GLU A 93 -17.92 18.14 6.72
C GLU A 93 -17.07 19.40 6.45
N SER A 94 -16.44 19.52 5.28
CA SER A 94 -15.64 20.71 4.92
C SER A 94 -16.56 21.86 4.52
N ALA A 95 -16.17 23.10 4.84
CA ALA A 95 -16.86 24.31 4.39
C ALA A 95 -16.90 24.45 2.85
N ALA A 96 -15.98 23.79 2.15
CA ALA A 96 -15.94 23.67 0.68
C ALA A 96 -15.62 22.20 0.34
N PRO A 97 -16.64 21.32 0.22
CA PRO A 97 -16.41 19.92 -0.10
C PRO A 97 -15.92 19.75 -1.54
N ASP A 98 -14.86 18.92 -1.68
CA ASP A 98 -14.46 18.43 -2.99
C ASP A 98 -15.39 17.31 -3.44
N TYR A 99 -15.68 17.25 -4.73
CA TYR A 99 -16.52 16.20 -5.32
C TYR A 99 -15.74 15.34 -6.30
N GLY A 100 -16.16 14.08 -6.39
CA GLY A 100 -15.60 13.12 -7.31
C GLY A 100 -14.26 12.51 -6.88
N ILE A 101 -14.13 11.21 -7.04
CA ILE A 101 -12.90 10.48 -6.74
C ILE A 101 -12.04 10.27 -7.98
N SER A 102 -10.74 10.07 -7.79
CA SER A 102 -9.78 9.87 -8.89
C SER A 102 -10.15 8.69 -9.79
N ALA A 103 -9.72 8.73 -11.07
CA ALA A 103 -9.90 7.63 -12.01
C ALA A 103 -9.32 6.31 -11.48
N SER A 104 -8.19 6.35 -10.75
CA SER A 104 -7.59 5.17 -10.11
C SER A 104 -8.50 4.58 -9.02
N ALA A 105 -9.13 5.42 -8.19
CA ALA A 105 -10.07 4.97 -7.18
C ALA A 105 -11.34 4.37 -7.79
N ARG A 106 -11.85 4.96 -8.89
CA ARG A 106 -12.98 4.40 -9.65
C ARG A 106 -12.62 3.05 -10.28
N ALA A 107 -11.43 2.93 -10.89
CA ALA A 107 -10.95 1.68 -11.47
C ALA A 107 -10.84 0.57 -10.42
N ARG A 108 -10.39 0.87 -9.19
CA ARG A 108 -10.34 -0.09 -8.09
C ARG A 108 -11.75 -0.61 -7.74
N LYS A 109 -12.72 0.29 -7.62
CA LYS A 109 -14.11 -0.07 -7.31
C LYS A 109 -14.73 -0.92 -8.43
N LEU A 110 -14.52 -0.55 -9.69
CA LEU A 110 -14.94 -1.36 -10.82
C LEU A 110 -14.27 -2.75 -10.81
N SER A 111 -13.01 -2.85 -10.41
CA SER A 111 -12.33 -4.14 -10.26
C SER A 111 -13.00 -5.03 -9.20
N ALA A 112 -13.46 -4.46 -8.08
CA ALA A 112 -14.21 -5.20 -7.08
C ALA A 112 -15.55 -5.71 -7.63
N ILE A 113 -16.29 -4.89 -8.37
CA ILE A 113 -17.56 -5.26 -9.03
C ILE A 113 -17.31 -6.37 -10.06
N LYS A 114 -16.30 -6.22 -10.93
CA LYS A 114 -15.92 -7.26 -11.91
C LYS A 114 -15.55 -8.58 -11.23
N SER A 115 -14.82 -8.53 -10.13
CA SER A 115 -14.44 -9.72 -9.37
C SER A 115 -15.67 -10.43 -8.78
N PHE A 116 -16.63 -9.66 -8.27
CA PHE A 116 -17.88 -10.18 -7.69
C PHE A 116 -18.75 -10.85 -8.75
N TYR A 117 -19.03 -10.19 -9.87
CA TYR A 117 -19.81 -10.79 -10.96
C TYR A 117 -19.10 -12.00 -11.59
N LYS A 118 -17.77 -11.95 -11.75
CA LYS A 118 -17.00 -13.13 -12.20
C LYS A 118 -17.14 -14.31 -11.23
N TYR A 119 -17.17 -14.07 -9.92
CA TYR A 119 -17.42 -15.10 -8.93
C TYR A 119 -18.81 -15.72 -9.12
N LEU A 120 -19.85 -14.90 -9.30
CA LEU A 120 -21.25 -15.37 -9.44
C LEU A 120 -21.51 -16.09 -10.76
N THR A 121 -20.87 -15.68 -11.86
CA THR A 121 -21.10 -16.28 -13.19
C THR A 121 -20.20 -17.48 -13.45
N VAL A 122 -18.92 -17.43 -13.06
CA VAL A 122 -17.92 -18.44 -13.43
C VAL A 122 -17.74 -19.48 -12.32
N ARG A 123 -17.76 -19.07 -11.03
CA ARG A 123 -17.42 -19.96 -9.91
C ARG A 123 -18.65 -20.65 -9.35
N THR A 124 -19.68 -19.87 -9.01
CA THR A 124 -20.92 -20.43 -8.41
C THR A 124 -22.01 -20.70 -9.43
N LYS A 125 -21.92 -20.11 -10.62
CA LYS A 125 -22.91 -20.24 -11.71
C LYS A 125 -24.33 -19.81 -11.26
N GLN A 126 -24.42 -18.91 -10.28
CA GLN A 126 -25.68 -18.36 -9.79
C GLN A 126 -26.29 -17.34 -10.77
N LEU A 127 -25.45 -16.75 -11.62
CA LEU A 127 -25.85 -15.87 -12.72
C LEU A 127 -25.40 -16.47 -14.05
N GLN A 128 -26.21 -16.26 -15.11
CA GLN A 128 -25.88 -16.68 -16.47
C GLN A 128 -25.08 -15.60 -17.19
N GLU A 129 -25.39 -14.31 -16.94
CA GLU A 129 -24.79 -13.17 -17.62
C GLU A 129 -23.97 -12.32 -16.66
N ASN A 130 -22.96 -11.67 -17.22
CA ASN A 130 -22.07 -10.78 -16.48
C ASN A 130 -22.15 -9.36 -17.06
N PRO A 131 -22.90 -8.43 -16.43
CA PRO A 131 -23.10 -7.08 -16.96
C PRO A 131 -21.83 -6.22 -17.03
N VAL A 132 -20.74 -6.68 -16.42
CA VAL A 132 -19.45 -5.97 -16.39
C VAL A 132 -18.36 -6.63 -17.22
N ALA A 133 -18.67 -7.69 -17.99
CA ALA A 133 -17.66 -8.46 -18.72
C ALA A 133 -16.84 -7.54 -19.64
N ASP A 134 -17.51 -6.77 -20.47
CA ASP A 134 -16.92 -5.94 -21.51
C ASP A 134 -16.68 -4.48 -21.10
N LEU A 135 -16.98 -4.13 -19.84
CA LEU A 135 -16.75 -2.76 -19.37
C LEU A 135 -15.25 -2.45 -19.32
N GLU A 136 -14.86 -1.36 -19.96
CA GLU A 136 -13.50 -0.84 -19.89
C GLU A 136 -13.24 -0.13 -18.56
N TYR A 137 -11.98 -0.17 -18.12
CA TYR A 137 -11.57 0.61 -16.95
C TYR A 137 -11.45 2.10 -17.30
N PRO A 138 -11.77 3.00 -16.35
CA PRO A 138 -11.52 4.42 -16.52
C PRO A 138 -10.07 4.68 -16.97
N LYS A 139 -9.88 5.48 -18.01
CA LYS A 139 -8.54 5.82 -18.52
C LYS A 139 -7.72 6.50 -17.44
N LEU A 140 -6.61 5.89 -17.08
CA LEU A 140 -5.64 6.47 -16.13
C LEU A 140 -4.72 7.41 -16.89
N ARG A 141 -4.66 8.68 -16.49
CA ARG A 141 -3.61 9.57 -16.98
C ARG A 141 -2.26 9.06 -16.45
N LYS A 142 -1.40 8.61 -17.35
CA LYS A 142 -0.02 8.27 -17.01
C LYS A 142 0.71 9.56 -16.67
N SER A 143 0.89 9.86 -15.40
CA SER A 143 1.84 10.90 -14.99
C SER A 143 3.25 10.30 -14.94
N LEU A 144 4.25 11.11 -15.32
CA LEU A 144 5.63 10.70 -15.09
C LEU A 144 5.84 10.38 -13.61
N PRO A 145 6.53 9.30 -13.31
CA PRO A 145 6.79 8.93 -11.92
C PRO A 145 7.57 10.05 -11.24
N LYS A 146 7.04 10.56 -10.12
CA LYS A 146 7.76 11.55 -9.30
C LYS A 146 8.60 10.84 -8.26
N TYR A 147 9.86 11.18 -8.21
CA TYR A 147 10.85 10.69 -7.23
C TYR A 147 11.68 11.86 -6.72
N LEU A 148 12.33 11.69 -5.59
CA LEU A 148 13.23 12.69 -5.02
C LEU A 148 14.57 12.66 -5.77
N THR A 149 15.17 13.83 -6.00
CA THR A 149 16.58 13.92 -6.44
C THR A 149 17.51 13.47 -5.31
N LEU A 150 18.80 13.32 -5.61
CA LEU A 150 19.82 13.02 -4.60
C LEU A 150 19.85 14.12 -3.51
N GLU A 151 19.85 15.40 -3.93
CA GLU A 151 19.86 16.56 -3.04
C GLU A 151 18.60 16.62 -2.17
N GLN A 152 17.44 16.36 -2.75
CA GLN A 152 16.17 16.28 -2.00
C GLN A 152 16.17 15.12 -0.99
N SER A 153 16.75 13.98 -1.37
CA SER A 153 16.85 12.82 -0.48
C SER A 153 17.83 13.09 0.66
N ALA A 154 18.93 13.78 0.39
CA ALA A 154 19.87 14.23 1.39
C ALA A 154 19.22 15.24 2.35
N ALA A 155 18.52 16.26 1.82
CA ALA A 155 17.79 17.23 2.62
C ALA A 155 16.71 16.56 3.50
N LEU A 156 16.00 15.55 2.98
CA LEU A 156 15.05 14.78 3.76
C LEU A 156 15.69 14.07 4.96
N LEU A 157 16.86 13.48 4.78
CA LEU A 157 17.59 12.79 5.84
C LEU A 157 18.14 13.78 6.88
N GLN A 158 18.67 14.93 6.46
CA GLN A 158 19.19 15.97 7.33
C GLN A 158 18.09 16.69 8.15
N ALA A 159 16.87 16.76 7.62
CA ALA A 159 15.75 17.42 8.28
C ALA A 159 15.18 16.62 9.46
N VAL A 160 15.57 15.35 9.61
CA VAL A 160 15.05 14.50 10.70
C VAL A 160 15.51 15.06 12.05
N SER A 161 14.55 15.30 12.93
CA SER A 161 14.81 15.85 14.26
C SER A 161 13.73 15.43 15.27
N GLY A 162 14.10 15.50 16.57
CA GLY A 162 13.20 15.26 17.68
C GLY A 162 13.51 13.98 18.47
N PRO A 163 12.62 13.58 19.40
CA PRO A 163 12.95 12.58 20.43
C PRO A 163 13.14 11.15 19.88
N ASN A 164 12.85 10.89 18.62
CA ASN A 164 13.04 9.61 17.96
C ASN A 164 13.90 9.75 16.68
N GLU A 165 14.79 10.73 16.66
CA GLU A 165 15.60 11.09 15.49
C GLU A 165 16.33 9.88 14.90
N LYS A 166 17.08 9.13 15.69
CA LYS A 166 17.84 7.97 15.21
C LYS A 166 16.93 6.88 14.63
N ARG A 167 15.77 6.64 15.25
CA ARG A 167 14.76 5.71 14.70
C ARG A 167 14.24 6.19 13.35
N ASP A 168 13.84 7.46 13.30
CA ASP A 168 13.18 8.04 12.13
C ASP A 168 14.18 8.14 10.96
N TYR A 169 15.44 8.48 11.27
CA TYR A 169 16.54 8.46 10.32
C TYR A 169 16.80 7.04 9.75
N ALA A 170 16.92 6.02 10.61
CA ALA A 170 17.12 4.64 10.17
C ALA A 170 15.96 4.14 9.29
N ILE A 171 14.71 4.53 9.60
CA ILE A 171 13.53 4.20 8.78
C ILE A 171 13.64 4.84 7.39
N LEU A 172 14.00 6.12 7.30
CA LEU A 172 14.15 6.80 6.01
C LEU A 172 15.33 6.26 5.20
N MET A 173 16.45 5.95 5.88
CA MET A 173 17.60 5.28 5.24
C MET A 173 17.19 3.95 4.62
N LEU A 174 16.41 3.12 5.30
CA LEU A 174 15.92 1.85 4.75
C LEU A 174 14.99 2.07 3.55
N PHE A 175 14.12 3.08 3.57
CA PHE A 175 13.29 3.38 2.41
C PHE A 175 14.10 3.82 1.20
N LEU A 176 15.08 4.71 1.40
CA LEU A 176 15.85 5.31 0.32
C LEU A 176 16.98 4.42 -0.20
N ASN A 177 17.55 3.56 0.64
CA ASN A 177 18.61 2.62 0.22
C ASN A 177 18.06 1.27 -0.24
N CYS A 178 17.14 0.69 0.53
CA CYS A 178 16.66 -0.68 0.33
C CYS A 178 15.35 -0.73 -0.45
N GLY A 179 14.64 0.37 -0.57
CA GLY A 179 13.35 0.41 -1.26
C GLY A 179 12.30 -0.57 -0.70
N ILE A 180 12.36 -0.92 0.59
CA ILE A 180 11.42 -1.86 1.21
C ILE A 180 10.00 -1.29 1.27
N ARG A 181 9.00 -2.19 1.31
CA ARG A 181 7.59 -1.75 1.47
C ARG A 181 7.34 -1.32 2.91
N ARG A 182 6.42 -0.39 3.09
CA ARG A 182 6.01 0.09 4.43
C ARG A 182 5.56 -1.04 5.36
N SER A 183 4.82 -2.01 4.84
CA SER A 183 4.41 -3.21 5.60
C SER A 183 5.59 -4.11 5.96
N GLU A 184 6.57 -4.26 5.07
CA GLU A 184 7.80 -5.01 5.32
C GLU A 184 8.61 -4.34 6.43
N LEU A 185 8.80 -3.02 6.38
CA LEU A 185 9.50 -2.25 7.43
C LEU A 185 8.87 -2.45 8.82
N VAL A 186 7.56 -2.33 8.91
CA VAL A 186 6.82 -2.52 10.17
C VAL A 186 6.96 -3.95 10.70
N GLY A 187 7.06 -4.93 9.80
CA GLY A 187 7.21 -6.34 10.14
C GLY A 187 8.60 -6.73 10.65
N LEU A 188 9.63 -5.91 10.44
CA LEU A 188 11.00 -6.25 10.80
C LEU A 188 11.17 -6.54 12.29
N ASN A 189 11.94 -7.57 12.59
CA ASN A 189 12.42 -7.92 13.92
C ASN A 189 13.90 -7.58 14.06
N ILE A 190 14.40 -7.50 15.29
CA ILE A 190 15.85 -7.32 15.55
C ILE A 190 16.65 -8.44 14.90
N THR A 191 16.14 -9.67 14.97
CA THR A 191 16.78 -10.87 14.40
C THR A 191 16.80 -10.91 12.87
N ASP A 192 16.06 -10.01 12.21
CA ASP A 192 16.07 -9.90 10.74
C ASP A 192 17.18 -9.01 10.21
N VAL A 193 17.95 -8.35 11.11
CA VAL A 193 19.06 -7.47 10.75
C VAL A 193 20.38 -8.24 10.83
N TYR A 194 21.04 -8.40 9.68
CA TYR A 194 22.37 -8.99 9.53
C TYR A 194 23.41 -7.89 9.31
N GLU A 195 24.65 -8.24 9.15
CA GLU A 195 25.75 -7.28 8.99
C GLU A 195 25.58 -6.38 7.75
N ASP A 196 25.22 -6.96 6.62
CA ASP A 196 25.17 -6.31 5.30
C ASP A 196 23.77 -6.36 4.65
N ARG A 197 22.78 -6.91 5.32
CA ARG A 197 21.43 -7.15 4.76
C ARG A 197 20.37 -7.26 5.82
N ILE A 198 19.12 -7.14 5.38
CA ILE A 198 17.93 -7.45 6.17
C ILE A 198 17.10 -8.54 5.51
N ARG A 199 16.50 -9.40 6.31
CA ARG A 199 15.47 -10.33 5.86
C ARG A 199 14.11 -9.63 5.92
N VAL A 200 13.41 -9.59 4.79
CA VAL A 200 12.06 -9.03 4.70
C VAL A 200 11.06 -10.11 4.28
N VAL A 201 9.88 -10.07 4.88
CA VAL A 201 8.77 -10.96 4.56
C VAL A 201 7.75 -10.19 3.74
N GLY A 202 7.56 -10.60 2.50
CA GLY A 202 6.64 -9.98 1.54
C GLY A 202 5.25 -10.60 1.54
N LYS A 203 4.47 -10.27 0.52
CA LYS A 203 3.13 -10.83 0.30
C LYS A 203 3.21 -12.35 0.11
N GLY A 204 2.27 -13.08 0.69
CA GLY A 204 2.26 -14.55 0.63
C GLY A 204 3.35 -15.22 1.47
N ASN A 205 3.87 -14.52 2.48
CA ASN A 205 4.92 -15.01 3.38
C ASN A 205 6.24 -15.35 2.67
N LYS A 206 6.50 -14.75 1.50
CA LYS A 206 7.75 -14.94 0.77
C LYS A 206 8.86 -14.11 1.40
N GLU A 207 9.94 -14.79 1.77
CA GLU A 207 11.12 -14.15 2.35
C GLU A 207 12.13 -13.78 1.25
N ARG A 208 12.82 -12.64 1.44
CA ARG A 208 14.00 -12.27 0.64
C ARG A 208 14.97 -11.47 1.49
N PHE A 209 16.22 -11.49 1.09
CA PHE A 209 17.24 -10.59 1.64
C PHE A 209 17.31 -9.31 0.81
N VAL A 210 17.48 -8.18 1.50
CA VAL A 210 17.75 -6.89 0.88
C VAL A 210 19.05 -6.37 1.46
N TYR A 211 20.05 -6.18 0.60
CA TYR A 211 21.37 -5.71 0.97
C TYR A 211 21.40 -4.19 1.13
N PHE A 212 22.30 -3.68 1.95
CA PHE A 212 22.50 -2.26 2.18
C PHE A 212 23.98 -1.93 2.40
N GLY A 213 24.37 -0.69 2.09
CA GLY A 213 25.73 -0.20 2.29
C GLY A 213 26.02 0.29 3.72
N ALA A 214 27.26 0.70 3.94
CA ALA A 214 27.79 1.11 5.25
C ALA A 214 26.99 2.24 5.92
N ALA A 215 26.53 3.25 5.17
CA ALA A 215 25.73 4.36 5.70
C ALA A 215 24.41 3.88 6.32
N CYS A 216 23.72 2.94 5.65
CA CYS A 216 22.49 2.35 6.19
C CYS A 216 22.76 1.50 7.42
N ARG A 217 23.86 0.72 7.43
CA ARG A 217 24.32 -0.03 8.59
C ARG A 217 24.55 0.89 9.79
N LYS A 218 25.32 1.96 9.62
CA LYS A 218 25.61 2.96 10.66
C LYS A 218 24.32 3.55 11.24
N ALA A 219 23.34 3.87 10.40
CA ALA A 219 22.04 4.39 10.84
C ALA A 219 21.26 3.39 11.69
N ILE A 220 21.25 2.12 11.29
CA ILE A 220 20.60 1.03 12.03
C ILE A 220 21.29 0.83 13.39
N ASP A 221 22.63 0.79 13.43
CA ASP A 221 23.40 0.59 14.65
C ASP A 221 23.18 1.73 15.65
N ALA A 222 23.23 2.98 15.18
CA ALA A 222 22.95 4.15 16.01
C ALA A 222 21.56 4.09 16.65
N TYR A 223 20.56 3.57 15.91
CA TYR A 223 19.23 3.34 16.45
C TYR A 223 19.19 2.15 17.42
N LEU A 224 19.87 1.04 17.13
CA LEU A 224 19.87 -0.14 17.98
C LEU A 224 20.39 0.13 19.39
N VAL A 225 21.36 1.04 19.54
CA VAL A 225 21.84 1.49 20.86
C VAL A 225 20.67 2.05 21.69
N GLU A 226 19.83 2.93 21.12
CA GLU A 226 18.65 3.46 21.81
C GLU A 226 17.54 2.42 21.98
N ARG A 227 17.36 1.57 20.95
CA ARG A 227 16.32 0.53 20.94
C ARG A 227 16.52 -0.48 22.07
N ASN A 228 17.76 -0.88 22.33
CA ASN A 228 18.10 -1.86 23.37
C ASN A 228 17.90 -1.32 24.79
N GLN A 229 17.85 0.00 24.96
CA GLN A 229 17.51 0.63 26.24
C GLN A 229 16.00 0.71 26.51
N LYS A 230 15.16 0.44 25.50
CA LYS A 230 13.70 0.54 25.60
C LYS A 230 13.06 -0.86 25.69
N VAL A 231 12.22 -1.05 26.70
CA VAL A 231 11.37 -2.23 26.78
C VAL A 231 10.13 -2.00 25.92
N LEU A 232 9.91 -2.86 24.93
CA LEU A 232 8.71 -2.86 24.13
C LEU A 232 7.82 -4.04 24.53
N SER A 233 6.51 -3.89 24.37
CA SER A 233 5.54 -4.99 24.52
C SER A 233 5.80 -6.12 23.52
N ASP A 234 6.23 -5.79 22.30
CA ASP A 234 6.80 -6.74 21.33
C ASP A 234 8.32 -6.56 21.27
N ASN A 235 9.04 -7.26 22.15
CA ASN A 235 10.51 -7.17 22.23
C ASN A 235 11.24 -7.64 20.98
N ARG A 236 10.57 -8.37 20.08
CA ARG A 236 11.16 -8.78 18.80
C ARG A 236 11.19 -7.64 17.78
N ALA A 237 10.26 -6.67 17.90
CA ALA A 237 10.13 -5.59 16.91
C ALA A 237 11.43 -4.79 16.76
N LEU A 238 11.91 -4.60 15.53
CA LEU A 238 13.03 -3.71 15.26
C LEU A 238 12.63 -2.27 15.61
N PHE A 239 11.52 -1.77 15.06
CA PHE A 239 11.07 -0.40 15.27
C PHE A 239 9.93 -0.32 16.28
N GLY A 240 10.16 0.45 17.35
CA GLY A 240 9.18 0.75 18.39
C GLY A 240 8.41 2.05 18.17
N SER A 241 7.16 2.08 18.64
CA SER A 241 6.38 3.31 18.79
C SER A 241 6.77 4.04 20.08
N ARG A 242 6.27 5.28 20.23
CA ARG A 242 6.43 6.03 21.50
C ARG A 242 5.79 5.30 22.67
N ASP A 243 4.72 4.58 22.44
CA ASP A 243 3.91 3.91 23.47
C ASP A 243 4.43 2.50 23.80
N GLY A 244 5.66 2.16 23.41
CA GLY A 244 6.27 0.86 23.72
C GLY A 244 5.77 -0.32 22.89
N ASN A 245 4.99 -0.08 21.84
CA ASN A 245 4.52 -1.12 20.91
C ASN A 245 5.37 -1.17 19.65
N ARG A 246 5.20 -2.21 18.83
CA ARG A 246 5.70 -2.21 17.45
C ARG A 246 5.15 -1.00 16.69
N ILE A 247 5.99 -0.33 15.89
CA ILE A 247 5.55 0.81 15.09
C ILE A 247 4.44 0.40 14.11
N SER A 248 3.39 1.20 14.00
CA SER A 248 2.29 0.93 13.08
C SER A 248 2.54 1.52 11.68
N VAL A 249 1.87 0.95 10.67
CA VAL A 249 1.88 1.46 9.30
C VAL A 249 1.45 2.93 9.23
N SER A 250 0.46 3.33 10.05
CA SER A 250 -0.01 4.72 10.16
C SER A 250 1.04 5.64 10.81
N ALA A 251 1.78 5.14 11.82
CA ALA A 251 2.84 5.90 12.45
C ALA A 251 3.99 6.15 11.46
N VAL A 252 4.40 5.16 10.68
CA VAL A 252 5.40 5.31 9.61
C VAL A 252 4.92 6.32 8.56
N HIS A 253 3.65 6.30 8.19
CA HIS A 253 3.09 7.28 7.25
C HIS A 253 3.19 8.71 7.79
N ARG A 254 2.81 8.95 9.05
CA ARG A 254 2.92 10.27 9.70
C ARG A 254 4.38 10.72 9.82
N LEU A 255 5.29 9.79 10.17
CA LEU A 255 6.73 10.06 10.23
C LEU A 255 7.25 10.58 8.90
N VAL A 256 6.99 9.85 7.80
CA VAL A 256 7.45 10.26 6.45
C VAL A 256 6.86 11.60 6.06
N LYS A 257 5.56 11.85 6.30
CA LYS A 257 4.94 13.16 6.04
C LYS A 257 5.60 14.28 6.85
N LYS A 258 5.87 14.06 8.13
CA LYS A 258 6.52 15.03 8.99
C LYS A 258 7.93 15.38 8.48
N ALA A 259 8.73 14.36 8.16
CA ALA A 259 10.08 14.55 7.66
C ALA A 259 10.10 15.31 6.31
N LEU A 260 9.17 14.99 5.39
CA LEU A 260 9.03 15.72 4.13
C LEU A 260 8.72 17.21 4.37
N LEU A 261 7.79 17.53 5.27
CA LEU A 261 7.46 18.91 5.62
C LEU A 261 8.65 19.64 6.24
N GLN A 262 9.39 18.98 7.13
CA GLN A 262 10.60 19.55 7.75
C GLN A 262 11.70 19.83 6.72
N ALA A 263 11.79 19.02 5.68
CA ALA A 263 12.71 19.20 4.55
C ALA A 263 12.22 20.23 3.50
N GLY A 264 11.07 20.88 3.70
CA GLY A 264 10.47 21.78 2.72
C GLY A 264 9.95 21.09 1.46
N LEU A 265 9.69 19.77 1.53
CA LEU A 265 9.22 18.96 0.41
C LEU A 265 7.70 18.77 0.47
N ASP A 266 7.07 18.67 -0.71
CA ASP A 266 5.62 18.48 -0.80
C ASP A 266 5.19 17.10 -0.30
N SER A 267 4.65 17.08 0.93
CA SER A 267 4.16 15.86 1.57
C SER A 267 2.87 15.28 0.94
N MET A 268 2.19 16.02 0.06
CA MET A 268 1.06 15.50 -0.74
C MET A 268 1.55 14.74 -1.98
N GLN A 269 2.68 15.18 -2.52
CA GLN A 269 3.29 14.57 -3.70
C GLN A 269 4.12 13.33 -3.36
N PHE A 270 4.81 13.33 -2.21
CA PHE A 270 5.72 12.27 -1.79
C PHE A 270 5.15 11.44 -0.63
N SER A 271 5.54 10.17 -0.58
CA SER A 271 5.10 9.19 0.42
C SER A 271 6.13 8.07 0.54
N ALA A 272 6.01 7.18 1.53
CA ALA A 272 6.87 6.00 1.66
C ALA A 272 6.94 5.15 0.36
N HIS A 273 5.86 5.07 -0.41
CA HIS A 273 5.87 4.39 -1.71
C HIS A 273 6.73 5.15 -2.74
N LYS A 274 6.68 6.47 -2.72
CA LYS A 274 7.52 7.30 -3.58
C LYS A 274 8.99 7.28 -3.16
N LEU A 275 9.31 7.15 -1.87
CA LEU A 275 10.70 6.93 -1.41
C LEU A 275 11.26 5.61 -1.93
N ARG A 276 10.45 4.54 -1.92
CA ARG A 276 10.83 3.27 -2.56
C ARG A 276 11.05 3.42 -4.07
N HIS A 277 10.23 4.22 -4.75
CA HIS A 277 10.43 4.53 -6.16
C HIS A 277 11.70 5.34 -6.39
N THR A 278 12.01 6.29 -5.48
CA THR A 278 13.28 7.02 -5.45
C THR A 278 14.46 6.06 -5.36
N ALA A 279 14.44 5.10 -4.43
CA ALA A 279 15.49 4.08 -4.31
C ALA A 279 15.70 3.30 -5.62
N ALA A 280 14.60 2.85 -6.25
CA ALA A 280 14.66 2.15 -7.53
C ALA A 280 15.32 3.00 -8.62
N THR A 281 14.90 4.27 -8.75
CA THR A 281 15.42 5.19 -9.75
C THR A 281 16.91 5.49 -9.50
N MET A 282 17.32 5.66 -8.25
CA MET A 282 18.73 5.88 -7.90
C MET A 282 19.62 4.67 -8.21
N MET A 283 19.13 3.44 -7.96
CA MET A 283 19.85 2.21 -8.36
C MET A 283 20.02 2.14 -9.88
N LEU A 284 18.95 2.41 -10.64
CA LEU A 284 19.01 2.45 -12.11
C LEU A 284 19.98 3.52 -12.61
N SER A 285 19.94 4.72 -12.03
CA SER A 285 20.87 5.81 -12.37
C SER A 285 22.32 5.49 -11.99
N GLY A 286 22.52 4.62 -10.99
CA GLY A 286 23.81 4.07 -10.60
C GLY A 286 24.33 2.94 -11.52
N GLY A 287 23.58 2.59 -12.57
CA GLY A 287 23.97 1.59 -13.56
C GLY A 287 23.52 0.15 -13.27
N VAL A 288 22.68 -0.04 -12.23
CA VAL A 288 22.10 -1.37 -11.96
C VAL A 288 21.02 -1.67 -12.99
N ASP A 289 21.01 -2.89 -13.53
CA ASP A 289 20.02 -3.29 -14.53
C ASP A 289 18.61 -3.42 -13.94
N VAL A 290 17.59 -3.28 -14.80
CA VAL A 290 16.17 -3.25 -14.41
C VAL A 290 15.75 -4.56 -13.71
N LYS A 291 16.28 -5.70 -14.13
CA LYS A 291 15.92 -7.02 -13.59
C LYS A 291 16.43 -7.15 -12.15
N THR A 292 17.67 -6.78 -11.91
CA THR A 292 18.27 -6.75 -10.56
C THR A 292 17.49 -5.81 -9.63
N VAL A 293 17.13 -4.59 -10.09
CA VAL A 293 16.30 -3.67 -9.30
C VAL A 293 14.92 -4.26 -8.98
N GLN A 294 14.28 -4.95 -9.93
CA GLN A 294 13.00 -5.63 -9.68
C GLN A 294 13.13 -6.73 -8.62
N GLU A 295 14.22 -7.49 -8.61
CA GLU A 295 14.50 -8.53 -7.63
C GLU A 295 14.74 -7.94 -6.23
N VAL A 296 15.58 -6.92 -6.11
CA VAL A 296 15.80 -6.18 -4.85
C VAL A 296 14.48 -5.69 -4.27
N LEU A 297 13.62 -5.13 -5.12
CA LEU A 297 12.32 -4.62 -4.71
C LEU A 297 11.30 -5.73 -4.44
N GLY A 298 11.45 -6.93 -4.98
CA GLY A 298 10.47 -8.02 -4.89
C GLY A 298 9.16 -7.67 -5.60
N HIS A 299 9.24 -7.34 -6.90
CA HIS A 299 8.08 -7.14 -7.76
C HIS A 299 7.58 -8.49 -8.28
N GLU A 300 6.34 -8.85 -7.95
CA GLU A 300 5.73 -10.16 -8.28
C GLU A 300 5.34 -10.34 -9.76
N ASN A 301 5.46 -9.34 -10.61
CA ASN A 301 5.06 -9.42 -12.01
C ASN A 301 6.22 -9.81 -12.94
N LEU A 302 6.68 -11.03 -12.78
CA LEU A 302 7.25 -11.79 -13.89
C LEU A 302 6.49 -13.10 -13.99
N ASN A 303 5.66 -13.20 -15.00
CA ASN A 303 5.09 -14.45 -15.50
C ASN A 303 6.23 -15.32 -16.08
N THR A 304 7.12 -15.81 -15.23
CA THR A 304 8.04 -16.86 -15.60
C THR A 304 8.35 -17.70 -14.36
N THR A 305 7.77 -18.88 -14.35
CA THR A 305 8.29 -20.03 -13.62
C THR A 305 9.70 -20.33 -14.18
N GLN A 306 10.68 -19.53 -13.84
CA GLN A 306 12.08 -19.90 -13.96
C GLN A 306 12.61 -20.12 -12.55
N ILE A 307 13.01 -21.35 -12.35
CA ILE A 307 13.81 -21.85 -11.25
C ILE A 307 15.01 -20.88 -11.11
N TYR A 308 14.96 -20.02 -10.08
CA TYR A 308 16.09 -19.14 -9.74
C TYR A 308 17.19 -20.01 -9.15
N THR A 309 17.97 -20.62 -10.02
CA THR A 309 19.29 -21.12 -9.69
C THR A 309 20.23 -19.92 -9.65
N HIS A 310 20.62 -19.53 -8.44
CA HIS A 310 21.82 -18.77 -8.13
C HIS A 310 22.11 -17.51 -8.97
N ILE A 311 21.35 -16.43 -8.75
CA ILE A 311 21.97 -15.11 -8.86
C ILE A 311 22.90 -15.02 -7.66
N GLU A 312 24.20 -14.96 -7.91
CA GLU A 312 25.19 -14.80 -6.87
C GLU A 312 24.85 -13.55 -6.05
N ASN A 313 24.94 -13.66 -4.74
CA ASN A 313 24.68 -12.57 -3.78
C ASN A 313 25.45 -11.28 -4.10
N THR A 314 26.44 -11.35 -4.96
CA THR A 314 27.30 -10.28 -5.45
C THR A 314 26.52 -9.20 -6.21
N GLU A 315 25.61 -9.55 -7.11
CA GLU A 315 24.82 -8.56 -7.88
C GLU A 315 23.86 -7.77 -6.99
N LEU A 316 23.27 -8.42 -5.98
CA LEU A 316 22.41 -7.73 -5.02
C LEU A 316 23.19 -6.79 -4.09
N LYS A 317 24.43 -7.12 -3.75
CA LYS A 317 25.35 -6.23 -3.03
C LYS A 317 25.71 -5.00 -3.87
N ILE A 318 26.10 -5.21 -5.13
CA ILE A 318 26.41 -4.12 -6.07
C ILE A 318 25.21 -3.19 -6.21
N ALA A 319 23.99 -3.71 -6.30
CA ALA A 319 22.77 -2.90 -6.37
C ALA A 319 22.56 -2.02 -5.11
N ALA A 320 22.85 -2.54 -3.93
CA ALA A 320 22.76 -1.76 -2.69
C ALA A 320 23.83 -0.66 -2.60
N GLU A 321 25.05 -0.97 -3.03
CA GLU A 321 26.19 -0.04 -3.02
C GLU A 321 26.12 1.01 -4.14
N ALA A 322 25.43 0.70 -5.26
CA ALA A 322 25.21 1.63 -6.36
C ALA A 322 24.20 2.74 -6.03
N ASN A 323 23.42 2.60 -4.94
CA ASN A 323 22.57 3.69 -4.48
C ASN A 323 23.44 4.84 -3.94
N PRO A 324 23.40 6.06 -4.53
CA PRO A 324 24.25 7.18 -4.09
C PRO A 324 24.12 7.50 -2.59
N LEU A 325 22.96 7.24 -1.99
CA LEU A 325 22.71 7.46 -0.57
C LEU A 325 23.41 6.46 0.34
N SER A 326 23.86 5.31 -0.17
CA SER A 326 24.60 4.32 0.64
C SER A 326 25.96 4.84 1.13
N LYS A 327 26.51 5.85 0.46
CA LYS A 327 27.81 6.46 0.73
C LYS A 327 27.71 7.78 1.51
N LEU A 328 26.51 8.29 1.78
CA LEU A 328 26.33 9.54 2.49
C LEU A 328 26.55 9.36 3.99
N ASP A 329 27.48 10.11 4.53
CA ASP A 329 27.74 10.22 5.97
C ASP A 329 27.47 11.65 6.44
N PHE A 330 26.34 11.88 7.08
CA PHE A 330 25.94 13.17 7.61
C PHE A 330 26.31 13.36 9.10
N SER A 331 27.09 12.44 9.67
CA SER A 331 27.44 12.49 11.09
C SER A 331 28.60 13.45 11.41
N SER A 332 29.25 14.06 10.40
CA SER A 332 30.43 14.90 10.58
C SER A 332 30.17 16.41 10.68
N ASP A 333 28.97 16.91 10.42
CA ASP A 333 28.71 18.34 10.30
C ASP A 333 27.83 18.95 11.43
N LYS A 334 27.73 18.25 12.56
CA LYS A 334 27.09 18.82 13.76
C LYS A 334 28.12 18.89 14.91
N GLU A 335 29.13 19.72 14.77
CA GLU A 335 29.85 20.34 15.88
C GLU A 335 29.30 21.74 16.20
#